data_be52f5e4441f4854d49832f17f53299e
#
_entry.id   be52f5e4441f4854d49832f17f53299e
#
_cell.length_a   1.000
_cell.length_b   1.000
_cell.length_c   1.000
_cell.angle_alpha   90.00
_cell.angle_beta   90.00
_cell.angle_gamma   90.00
#
_symmetry.space_group_name_H-M   'P 1'
#
loop_
_entity.id
_entity.type
_entity.pdbx_description
1 polymer ?
#
loop_
_entity_poly.entity_id
_entity_poly.type
_entity_poly.pdbx_seq_one_letter_code
_entity_poly.pdbx_strand_id
1 'polypeptide(L)'
;LRLEGASEAAHTSELDACLAEVIRVAAGSACRRLWLDPLEAHPTLDGLSLRYPDAHGQDAPWEINPLIGEIDDPEHQEKHALTLPLSRVGNAVIYAAAGSGEVDLALAVLYGICQKAPHENIAYVVDMGAGSLLSFKGAPQIADVLTQSDLIKVENLFKVLTHEVDVRRSAFSGKVSDLAAYNREATSPLPSILVVLNNFSGLLELLPQVEDDLASLMREGARYGMHFLLITSSPTN
;
A
#
# COMPACT_ATOMS: atom_id res chain seq x y z
N LEU A 1 -41.13 -0.18 -58.28
CA LEU A 1 -41.38 1.05 -57.51
C LEU A 1 -40.86 0.83 -56.10
N ARG A 2 -39.74 1.49 -55.76
CA ARG A 2 -39.17 1.57 -54.43
C ARG A 2 -39.86 2.73 -53.74
N LEU A 3 -40.48 2.48 -52.61
CA LEU A 3 -40.89 3.55 -51.69
C LEU A 3 -39.75 3.81 -50.73
N GLU A 4 -39.07 4.93 -50.92
CA GLU A 4 -38.07 5.47 -50.03
C GLU A 4 -38.74 6.07 -48.80
N GLY A 5 -38.22 5.69 -47.64
CA GLY A 5 -38.02 6.39 -46.39
C GLY A 5 -39.06 7.46 -45.98
N ALA A 6 -40.04 7.07 -45.17
CA ALA A 6 -40.61 8.00 -44.22
C ALA A 6 -39.65 8.12 -43.04
N SER A 7 -39.00 9.26 -42.92
CA SER A 7 -38.31 9.68 -41.69
C SER A 7 -39.38 9.71 -40.56
N GLU A 8 -39.27 8.80 -39.59
CA GLU A 8 -39.98 8.96 -38.32
C GLU A 8 -39.44 10.23 -37.66
N ALA A 9 -40.18 11.32 -37.83
CA ALA A 9 -40.01 12.47 -36.97
C ALA A 9 -40.34 12.00 -35.54
N ALA A 10 -39.32 12.02 -34.69
CA ALA A 10 -39.50 11.72 -33.28
C ALA A 10 -40.59 12.63 -32.71
N HIS A 11 -41.80 12.08 -32.50
CA HIS A 11 -42.86 12.77 -31.78
C HIS A 11 -42.38 12.92 -30.34
N THR A 12 -41.84 14.07 -30.01
CA THR A 12 -41.64 14.49 -28.61
C THR A 12 -43.00 14.60 -27.98
N SER A 13 -43.30 13.77 -27.02
CA SER A 13 -44.55 13.85 -26.26
C SER A 13 -44.55 15.11 -25.41
N GLU A 14 -45.75 15.59 -25.01
CA GLU A 14 -45.87 16.69 -24.04
C GLU A 14 -45.08 16.38 -22.75
N LEU A 15 -45.02 15.11 -22.35
CA LEU A 15 -44.26 14.66 -21.21
C LEU A 15 -42.74 14.89 -21.42
N ASP A 16 -42.23 14.57 -22.61
CA ASP A 16 -40.80 14.79 -22.93
C ASP A 16 -40.44 16.27 -22.90
N ALA A 17 -41.37 17.14 -23.41
CA ALA A 17 -41.17 18.58 -23.36
C ALA A 17 -41.23 19.12 -21.92
N CYS A 18 -42.14 18.63 -21.09
CA CYS A 18 -42.18 18.98 -19.66
C CYS A 18 -40.92 18.50 -18.91
N LEU A 19 -40.49 17.28 -19.16
CA LEU A 19 -39.27 16.75 -18.53
C LEU A 19 -38.01 17.53 -18.95
N ALA A 20 -37.93 17.90 -20.24
CA ALA A 20 -36.84 18.72 -20.73
C ALA A 20 -36.79 20.09 -20.04
N GLU A 21 -37.94 20.72 -19.84
CA GLU A 21 -38.03 22.00 -19.14
C GLU A 21 -37.71 21.88 -17.65
N VAL A 22 -38.15 20.81 -16.96
CA VAL A 22 -37.79 20.53 -15.58
C VAL A 22 -36.27 20.33 -15.43
N ILE A 23 -35.67 19.56 -16.34
CA ILE A 23 -34.23 19.35 -16.36
C ILE A 23 -33.49 20.67 -16.59
N ARG A 24 -33.98 21.51 -17.50
CA ARG A 24 -33.37 22.82 -17.79
C ARG A 24 -33.43 23.76 -16.59
N VAL A 25 -34.56 23.80 -15.90
CA VAL A 25 -34.73 24.65 -14.70
C VAL A 25 -33.94 24.11 -13.50
N ALA A 26 -33.86 22.79 -13.39
CA ALA A 26 -33.09 22.14 -12.34
C ALA A 26 -31.55 22.08 -12.65
N ALA A 27 -31.09 22.59 -13.80
CA ALA A 27 -29.72 22.63 -14.17
C ALA A 27 -28.89 23.43 -13.11
N GLY A 28 -28.03 22.74 -12.37
CA GLY A 28 -27.31 23.29 -11.23
C GLY A 28 -27.77 22.85 -9.84
N SER A 29 -28.96 22.17 -9.78
CA SER A 29 -29.47 21.55 -8.55
C SER A 29 -29.21 20.05 -8.63
N ALA A 30 -28.07 19.58 -8.11
CA ALA A 30 -27.80 18.16 -8.04
C ALA A 30 -28.42 17.55 -6.78
N CYS A 31 -29.36 16.63 -6.94
CA CYS A 31 -29.75 15.75 -5.84
C CYS A 31 -28.59 14.84 -5.48
N ARG A 32 -28.39 14.59 -4.18
CA ARG A 32 -27.44 13.57 -3.72
C ARG A 32 -27.82 12.23 -4.39
N ARG A 33 -26.87 11.62 -5.10
CA ARG A 33 -27.07 10.29 -5.67
C ARG A 33 -27.20 9.28 -4.53
N LEU A 34 -28.23 8.45 -4.57
CA LEU A 34 -28.42 7.36 -3.59
C LEU A 34 -27.42 6.22 -3.81
N TRP A 35 -26.93 6.08 -5.06
CA TRP A 35 -25.99 5.05 -5.46
C TRP A 35 -24.77 5.71 -6.06
N LEU A 36 -23.61 5.38 -5.54
CA LEU A 36 -22.34 5.74 -6.15
C LEU A 36 -22.05 4.81 -7.33
N ASP A 37 -21.27 5.30 -8.28
CA ASP A 37 -20.76 4.44 -9.35
C ASP A 37 -19.92 3.31 -8.72
N PRO A 38 -19.88 2.09 -9.30
CA PRO A 38 -19.05 1.00 -8.81
C PRO A 38 -17.59 1.42 -8.66
N LEU A 39 -16.82 0.67 -7.84
CA LEU A 39 -15.37 0.84 -7.79
C LEU A 39 -14.77 0.56 -9.18
N GLU A 40 -13.74 1.29 -9.52
CA GLU A 40 -12.98 1.08 -10.74
C GLU A 40 -12.31 -0.31 -10.69
N ALA A 41 -12.46 -1.10 -11.75
CA ALA A 41 -11.95 -2.47 -11.77
C ALA A 41 -10.40 -2.53 -11.73
N HIS A 42 -9.75 -1.51 -12.29
CA HIS A 42 -8.28 -1.41 -12.38
C HIS A 42 -7.84 0.02 -12.08
N PRO A 43 -7.95 0.48 -10.81
CA PRO A 43 -7.53 1.82 -10.46
C PRO A 43 -6.01 1.95 -10.58
N THR A 44 -5.56 3.09 -11.07
CA THR A 44 -4.14 3.43 -11.04
C THR A 44 -3.80 4.18 -9.75
N LEU A 45 -2.60 3.98 -9.23
CA LEU A 45 -2.15 4.69 -8.01
C LEU A 45 -2.12 6.21 -8.21
N ASP A 46 -1.73 6.68 -9.40
CA ASP A 46 -1.78 8.09 -9.74
C ASP A 46 -3.22 8.63 -9.72
N GLY A 47 -4.17 7.87 -10.30
CA GLY A 47 -5.59 8.22 -10.27
C GLY A 47 -6.16 8.27 -8.84
N LEU A 48 -5.77 7.32 -7.99
CA LEU A 48 -6.16 7.31 -6.58
C LEU A 48 -5.53 8.48 -5.81
N SER A 49 -4.26 8.77 -6.04
CA SER A 49 -3.56 9.90 -5.39
C SER A 49 -4.18 11.25 -5.77
N LEU A 50 -4.62 11.41 -7.02
CA LEU A 50 -5.35 12.61 -7.46
C LEU A 50 -6.75 12.71 -6.83
N ARG A 51 -7.43 11.58 -6.62
CA ARG A 51 -8.75 11.52 -6.00
C ARG A 51 -8.70 11.75 -4.50
N TYR A 52 -7.64 11.27 -3.86
CA TYR A 52 -7.44 11.34 -2.41
C TYR A 52 -6.13 12.04 -2.06
N PRO A 53 -5.98 13.34 -2.37
CA PRO A 53 -4.73 14.08 -2.11
C PRO A 53 -4.39 14.14 -0.61
N ASP A 54 -5.41 14.05 0.25
CA ASP A 54 -5.26 14.12 1.71
C ASP A 54 -5.13 12.74 2.37
N ALA A 55 -5.00 11.66 1.60
CA ALA A 55 -4.87 10.29 2.16
C ALA A 55 -3.72 10.16 3.18
N HIS A 56 -2.71 11.01 3.08
CA HIS A 56 -1.55 11.06 3.97
C HIS A 56 -1.42 12.37 4.76
N GLY A 57 -2.44 13.23 4.72
CA GLY A 57 -2.34 14.61 5.24
C GLY A 57 -2.07 14.73 6.75
N GLN A 58 -2.25 13.67 7.52
CA GLN A 58 -2.01 13.61 8.97
C GLN A 58 -0.84 12.71 9.36
N ASP A 59 -0.21 12.04 8.40
CA ASP A 59 0.89 11.12 8.66
C ASP A 59 2.18 11.90 8.93
N ALA A 60 2.93 11.47 9.95
CA ALA A 60 4.28 11.99 10.14
C ALA A 60 5.20 11.51 8.99
N PRO A 61 6.27 12.26 8.67
CA PRO A 61 7.14 11.92 7.53
C PRO A 61 7.65 10.47 7.56
N TRP A 62 7.99 9.97 8.75
CA TRP A 62 8.48 8.60 8.95
C TRP A 62 7.39 7.53 9.01
N GLU A 63 6.09 7.88 8.98
CA GLU A 63 5.02 6.88 9.00
C GLU A 63 4.92 6.15 7.65
N ILE A 64 4.84 4.83 7.73
CA ILE A 64 4.58 3.95 6.59
C ILE A 64 3.08 3.67 6.53
N ASN A 65 2.39 4.36 5.62
CA ASN A 65 0.96 4.25 5.39
C ASN A 65 0.66 4.39 3.88
N PRO A 66 1.15 3.48 3.02
CA PRO A 66 0.94 3.58 1.58
C PRO A 66 -0.53 3.50 1.19
N LEU A 67 -0.93 4.29 0.19
CA LEU A 67 -2.21 4.18 -0.48
C LEU A 67 -2.19 2.95 -1.38
N ILE A 68 -3.15 2.03 -1.18
CA ILE A 68 -3.19 0.74 -1.89
C ILE A 68 -4.50 0.51 -2.64
N GLY A 69 -5.49 1.37 -2.49
CA GLY A 69 -6.78 1.18 -3.14
C GLY A 69 -7.84 2.18 -2.71
N GLU A 70 -9.08 1.80 -2.94
CA GLU A 70 -10.30 2.53 -2.60
C GLU A 70 -11.29 1.59 -1.92
N ILE A 71 -12.01 2.08 -0.92
CA ILE A 71 -13.10 1.37 -0.24
C ILE A 71 -14.41 2.04 -0.59
N ASP A 72 -15.42 1.23 -0.95
CA ASP A 72 -16.80 1.66 -1.02
C ASP A 72 -17.47 1.48 0.33
N ASP A 73 -18.05 2.56 0.86
CA ASP A 73 -18.84 2.58 2.09
C ASP A 73 -20.31 2.85 1.77
N PRO A 74 -21.10 1.80 1.52
CA PRO A 74 -22.50 1.95 1.15
C PRO A 74 -23.39 2.56 2.26
N GLU A 75 -23.02 2.37 3.53
CA GLU A 75 -23.79 2.89 4.66
C GLU A 75 -23.75 4.41 4.70
N HIS A 76 -22.60 5.00 4.42
CA HIS A 76 -22.41 6.44 4.38
C HIS A 76 -22.54 7.04 2.98
N GLN A 77 -22.67 6.18 1.94
CA GLN A 77 -22.70 6.59 0.53
C GLN A 77 -21.45 7.40 0.14
N GLU A 78 -20.31 6.90 0.56
CA GLU A 78 -19.00 7.53 0.36
C GLU A 78 -17.97 6.51 -0.11
N LYS A 79 -16.92 7.00 -0.73
CA LYS A 79 -15.73 6.22 -1.06
C LYS A 79 -14.54 6.81 -0.33
N HIS A 80 -13.68 5.95 0.17
CA HIS A 80 -12.53 6.36 0.96
C HIS A 80 -11.24 5.74 0.41
N ALA A 81 -10.13 6.43 0.64
CA ALA A 81 -8.81 5.88 0.39
C ALA A 81 -8.60 4.63 1.25
N LEU A 82 -8.12 3.55 0.62
CA LEU A 82 -7.61 2.38 1.33
C LEU A 82 -6.10 2.52 1.48
N THR A 83 -5.64 2.68 2.70
CA THR A 83 -4.21 2.71 3.02
C THR A 83 -3.81 1.49 3.85
N LEU A 84 -2.53 1.15 3.86
CA LEU A 84 -1.96 0.10 4.71
C LEU A 84 -1.11 0.73 5.83
N PRO A 85 -1.69 1.01 7.01
CA PRO A 85 -1.03 1.79 8.07
C PRO A 85 -0.02 0.94 8.86
N LEU A 86 1.08 0.49 8.23
CA LEU A 86 2.07 -0.40 8.83
C LEU A 86 2.68 0.19 10.11
N SER A 87 2.91 1.49 10.18
CA SER A 87 3.41 2.13 11.40
C SER A 87 2.45 2.04 12.59
N ARG A 88 1.16 1.77 12.35
CA ARG A 88 0.15 1.61 13.40
C ARG A 88 -0.15 0.14 13.72
N VAL A 89 -0.21 -0.72 12.69
CA VAL A 89 -0.54 -2.14 12.87
C VAL A 89 0.68 -3.02 13.09
N GLY A 90 1.87 -2.52 12.82
CA GLY A 90 3.14 -3.21 13.00
C GLY A 90 3.56 -3.97 11.76
N ASN A 91 2.95 -5.11 11.49
CA ASN A 91 3.28 -5.98 10.35
C ASN A 91 2.03 -6.39 9.59
N ALA A 92 2.18 -6.81 8.34
CA ALA A 92 1.10 -7.34 7.53
C ALA A 92 1.51 -8.65 6.85
N VAL A 93 0.54 -9.56 6.71
CA VAL A 93 0.72 -10.81 5.97
C VAL A 93 -0.35 -10.88 4.89
N ILE A 94 0.08 -11.13 3.66
CA ILE A 94 -0.80 -11.34 2.51
C ILE A 94 -0.81 -12.83 2.18
N TYR A 95 -1.97 -13.46 2.37
CA TYR A 95 -2.22 -14.82 1.91
C TYR A 95 -2.95 -14.76 0.57
N ALA A 96 -2.29 -15.22 -0.48
CA ALA A 96 -2.84 -15.13 -1.81
C ALA A 96 -2.32 -16.26 -2.70
N ALA A 97 -3.18 -16.79 -3.56
CA ALA A 97 -2.74 -17.71 -4.61
C ALA A 97 -1.85 -16.93 -5.61
N ALA A 98 -0.85 -17.61 -6.15
CA ALA A 98 0.03 -16.99 -7.15
C ALA A 98 -0.78 -16.43 -8.33
N GLY A 99 -0.52 -15.17 -8.68
CA GLY A 99 -1.20 -14.46 -9.77
C GLY A 99 -2.57 -13.89 -9.42
N SER A 100 -2.94 -13.80 -8.13
CA SER A 100 -4.20 -13.18 -7.68
C SER A 100 -4.07 -11.69 -7.35
N GLY A 101 -2.96 -11.04 -7.70
CA GLY A 101 -2.69 -9.62 -7.44
C GLY A 101 -1.80 -9.36 -6.22
N GLU A 102 -1.24 -10.41 -5.62
CA GLU A 102 -0.37 -10.30 -4.44
C GLU A 102 0.89 -9.46 -4.72
N VAL A 103 1.43 -9.61 -5.93
CA VAL A 103 2.59 -8.84 -6.38
C VAL A 103 2.19 -7.39 -6.64
N ASP A 104 1.03 -7.14 -7.22
CA ASP A 104 0.54 -5.78 -7.50
C ASP A 104 0.37 -4.99 -6.20
N LEU A 105 -0.12 -5.65 -5.15
CA LEU A 105 -0.21 -5.03 -3.83
C LEU A 105 1.18 -4.69 -3.25
N ALA A 106 2.16 -5.59 -3.41
CA ALA A 106 3.54 -5.30 -2.99
C ALA A 106 4.15 -4.14 -3.79
N LEU A 107 3.90 -4.09 -5.11
CA LEU A 107 4.32 -2.98 -5.97
C LEU A 107 3.68 -1.66 -5.51
N ALA A 108 2.39 -1.66 -5.16
CA ALA A 108 1.69 -0.48 -4.65
C ALA A 108 2.30 0.02 -3.34
N VAL A 109 2.61 -0.89 -2.41
CA VAL A 109 3.26 -0.55 -1.14
C VAL A 109 4.65 0.04 -1.36
N LEU A 110 5.48 -0.58 -2.21
CA LEU A 110 6.83 -0.09 -2.53
C LEU A 110 6.79 1.25 -3.27
N TYR A 111 5.81 1.45 -4.17
CA TYR A 111 5.57 2.73 -4.81
C TYR A 111 5.29 3.82 -3.76
N GLY A 112 4.43 3.55 -2.78
CA GLY A 112 4.15 4.47 -1.68
C GLY A 112 5.41 4.83 -0.85
N ILE A 113 6.32 3.87 -0.62
CA ILE A 113 7.62 4.14 -0.01
C ILE A 113 8.47 5.07 -0.88
N CYS A 114 8.48 4.86 -2.20
CA CYS A 114 9.25 5.68 -3.14
C CYS A 114 8.73 7.13 -3.29
N GLN A 115 7.52 7.42 -2.81
CA GLN A 115 6.99 8.79 -2.74
C GLN A 115 7.55 9.59 -1.55
N LYS A 116 8.18 8.93 -0.59
CA LYS A 116 8.80 9.54 0.59
C LYS A 116 10.27 9.86 0.34
N ALA A 117 10.86 10.69 1.19
CA ALA A 117 12.30 10.94 1.11
C ALA A 117 13.11 9.76 1.70
N PRO A 118 14.32 9.45 1.17
CA PRO A 118 15.13 8.33 1.66
C PRO A 118 15.52 8.39 3.15
N HIS A 119 15.51 9.59 3.73
CA HIS A 119 15.79 9.78 5.16
C HIS A 119 14.54 9.61 6.05
N GLU A 120 13.36 9.44 5.45
CA GLU A 120 12.10 9.21 6.14
C GLU A 120 11.76 7.72 6.21
N ASN A 121 11.94 7.02 5.09
CA ASN A 121 11.62 5.60 4.95
C ASN A 121 12.66 4.87 4.11
N ILE A 122 13.01 3.67 4.53
CA ILE A 122 13.92 2.76 3.82
C ILE A 122 13.22 1.41 3.68
N ALA A 123 13.33 0.78 2.50
CA ALA A 123 12.85 -0.58 2.33
C ALA A 123 13.97 -1.54 1.91
N TYR A 124 13.89 -2.75 2.45
CA TYR A 124 14.61 -3.94 2.00
C TYR A 124 13.62 -4.91 1.38
N VAL A 125 13.97 -5.44 0.22
CA VAL A 125 13.11 -6.37 -0.50
C VAL A 125 13.81 -7.69 -0.66
N VAL A 126 13.14 -8.78 -0.25
CA VAL A 126 13.58 -10.15 -0.47
C VAL A 126 12.56 -10.82 -1.37
N ASP A 127 12.89 -11.01 -2.63
CA ASP A 127 12.01 -11.58 -3.65
C ASP A 127 12.43 -13.03 -3.96
N MET A 128 11.79 -13.98 -3.27
CA MET A 128 11.95 -15.42 -3.52
C MET A 128 10.97 -15.94 -4.58
N GLY A 129 10.27 -15.03 -5.27
CA GLY A 129 9.37 -15.34 -6.38
C GLY A 129 10.05 -15.20 -7.74
N ALA A 130 9.30 -14.70 -8.71
CA ALA A 130 9.72 -14.58 -10.10
C ALA A 130 10.59 -13.34 -10.41
N GLY A 131 10.99 -12.56 -9.41
CA GLY A 131 11.80 -11.36 -9.60
C GLY A 131 10.99 -10.12 -10.01
N SER A 132 9.68 -10.12 -9.80
CA SER A 132 8.80 -9.01 -10.17
C SER A 132 9.12 -7.70 -9.44
N LEU A 133 9.70 -7.79 -8.24
CA LEU A 133 10.06 -6.63 -7.42
C LEU A 133 11.43 -6.03 -7.79
N LEU A 134 12.17 -6.65 -8.71
CA LEU A 134 13.46 -6.15 -9.19
C LEU A 134 13.36 -4.77 -9.87
N SER A 135 12.18 -4.39 -10.35
CA SER A 135 11.94 -3.07 -10.94
C SER A 135 12.24 -1.90 -9.98
N PHE A 136 12.21 -2.13 -8.68
CA PHE A 136 12.55 -1.14 -7.66
C PHE A 136 14.04 -1.05 -7.33
N LYS A 137 14.87 -1.95 -7.89
CA LYS A 137 16.30 -1.93 -7.63
C LYS A 137 16.93 -0.63 -8.13
N GLY A 138 17.59 0.07 -7.22
CA GLY A 138 18.22 1.36 -7.51
C GLY A 138 17.37 2.59 -7.19
N ALA A 139 16.11 2.43 -6.74
CA ALA A 139 15.36 3.53 -6.19
C ALA A 139 16.01 4.00 -4.87
N PRO A 140 16.10 5.31 -4.61
CA PRO A 140 16.85 5.84 -3.46
C PRO A 140 16.35 5.35 -2.08
N GLN A 141 15.07 5.00 -1.98
CA GLN A 141 14.44 4.50 -0.77
C GLN A 141 14.62 2.98 -0.58
N ILE A 142 15.04 2.27 -1.63
CA ILE A 142 15.21 0.83 -1.61
C ILE A 142 16.68 0.50 -1.40
N ALA A 143 17.01 0.01 -0.22
CA ALA A 143 18.39 -0.30 0.16
C ALA A 143 18.98 -1.45 -0.67
N ASP A 144 18.20 -2.52 -0.89
CA ASP A 144 18.53 -3.58 -1.87
C ASP A 144 17.28 -4.39 -2.22
N VAL A 145 17.34 -5.07 -3.37
CA VAL A 145 16.38 -6.11 -3.78
C VAL A 145 17.18 -7.40 -3.94
N LEU A 146 16.98 -8.33 -3.00
CA LEU A 146 17.66 -9.61 -2.91
C LEU A 146 16.78 -10.72 -3.47
N THR A 147 17.38 -11.67 -4.18
CA THR A 147 16.68 -12.79 -4.82
C THR A 147 17.23 -14.13 -4.33
N GLN A 148 16.72 -15.23 -4.86
CA GLN A 148 17.20 -16.57 -4.58
C GLN A 148 18.71 -16.75 -4.85
N SER A 149 19.32 -15.94 -5.70
CA SER A 149 20.78 -15.95 -5.94
C SER A 149 21.59 -15.28 -4.83
N ASP A 150 20.94 -14.56 -3.92
CA ASP A 150 21.59 -13.71 -2.91
C ASP A 150 21.47 -14.25 -1.47
N LEU A 151 21.30 -15.58 -1.28
CA LEU A 151 20.98 -16.18 0.03
C LEU A 151 21.91 -15.74 1.16
N ILE A 152 23.22 -15.63 0.89
CA ILE A 152 24.20 -15.15 1.88
C ILE A 152 23.92 -13.70 2.28
N LYS A 153 23.51 -12.85 1.34
CA LYS A 153 23.13 -11.47 1.64
C LYS A 153 21.82 -11.40 2.43
N VAL A 154 20.87 -12.29 2.12
CA VAL A 154 19.61 -12.39 2.87
C VAL A 154 19.89 -12.76 4.33
N GLU A 155 20.71 -13.78 4.59
CA GLU A 155 21.11 -14.14 5.96
C GLU A 155 21.81 -12.97 6.68
N ASN A 156 22.69 -12.27 5.99
CA ASN A 156 23.37 -11.10 6.55
C ASN A 156 22.40 -9.93 6.79
N LEU A 157 21.38 -9.77 5.95
CA LEU A 157 20.33 -8.75 6.15
C LEU A 157 19.67 -8.94 7.52
N PHE A 158 19.25 -10.16 7.89
CA PHE A 158 18.61 -10.41 9.19
C PHE A 158 19.55 -10.06 10.36
N LYS A 159 20.85 -10.34 10.25
CA LYS A 159 21.86 -9.94 11.25
C LYS A 159 21.96 -8.41 11.36
N VAL A 160 21.95 -7.71 10.23
CA VAL A 160 21.98 -6.23 10.19
C VAL A 160 20.71 -5.65 10.82
N LEU A 161 19.53 -6.19 10.49
CA LEU A 161 18.26 -5.74 11.06
C LEU A 161 18.18 -5.95 12.58
N THR A 162 18.66 -7.11 13.06
CA THR A 162 18.74 -7.40 14.50
C THR A 162 19.68 -6.41 15.20
N HIS A 163 20.84 -6.16 14.62
CA HIS A 163 21.76 -5.15 15.15
C HIS A 163 21.16 -3.74 15.18
N GLU A 164 20.43 -3.36 14.13
CA GLU A 164 19.75 -2.05 14.07
C GLU A 164 18.70 -1.90 15.17
N VAL A 165 17.92 -2.95 15.44
CA VAL A 165 16.97 -2.96 16.57
C VAL A 165 17.69 -2.77 17.90
N ASP A 166 18.84 -3.41 18.10
CA ASP A 166 19.62 -3.27 19.34
C ASP A 166 20.22 -1.85 19.49
N VAL A 167 20.68 -1.25 18.42
CA VAL A 167 21.13 0.16 18.40
C VAL A 167 20.01 1.09 18.79
N ARG A 168 18.83 0.95 18.16
CA ARG A 168 17.64 1.76 18.46
C ARG A 168 17.14 1.52 19.88
N ARG A 169 17.11 0.28 20.35
CA ARG A 169 16.77 -0.08 21.73
C ARG A 169 17.66 0.67 22.73
N SER A 170 18.96 0.71 22.48
CA SER A 170 19.92 1.42 23.30
C SER A 170 19.69 2.93 23.29
N ALA A 171 19.39 3.50 22.10
CA ALA A 171 19.10 4.93 21.95
C ALA A 171 17.79 5.35 22.67
N PHE A 172 16.77 4.47 22.64
CA PHE A 172 15.46 4.74 23.24
C PHE A 172 15.43 4.46 24.75
N SER A 173 16.37 3.65 25.25
CA SER A 173 16.36 3.14 26.63
C SER A 173 16.24 4.25 27.68
N GLY A 174 15.20 4.15 28.51
CA GLY A 174 14.94 5.08 29.60
C GLY A 174 14.46 6.49 29.20
N LYS A 175 14.24 6.75 27.90
CA LYS A 175 13.87 8.07 27.39
C LYS A 175 12.51 8.08 26.72
N VAL A 176 12.29 7.16 25.78
CA VAL A 176 11.09 7.16 24.93
C VAL A 176 10.53 5.75 24.77
N SER A 177 9.23 5.66 24.42
CA SER A 177 8.52 4.39 24.29
C SER A 177 8.74 3.72 22.93
N ASP A 178 8.86 4.52 21.87
CA ASP A 178 8.83 4.06 20.47
C ASP A 178 9.50 5.07 19.53
N LEU A 179 9.58 4.71 18.22
CA LEU A 179 10.17 5.56 17.18
C LEU A 179 9.44 6.91 17.07
N ALA A 180 8.12 6.92 17.16
CA ALA A 180 7.35 8.16 17.01
C ALA A 180 7.66 9.14 18.15
N ALA A 181 7.78 8.66 19.37
CA ALA A 181 8.19 9.47 20.51
C ALA A 181 9.63 9.97 20.36
N TYR A 182 10.54 9.10 19.90
CA TYR A 182 11.92 9.48 19.63
C TYR A 182 12.01 10.58 18.55
N ASN A 183 11.37 10.39 17.41
CA ASN A 183 11.45 11.29 16.27
C ASN A 183 10.82 12.67 16.52
N ARG A 184 9.83 12.77 17.43
CA ARG A 184 9.26 14.07 17.82
C ARG A 184 10.25 14.96 18.56
N GLU A 185 11.21 14.39 19.27
CA GLU A 185 12.19 15.11 20.08
C GLU A 185 13.58 15.16 19.42
N ALA A 186 13.84 14.30 18.43
CA ALA A 186 15.14 14.15 17.82
C ALA A 186 15.47 15.30 16.86
N THR A 187 16.69 15.83 16.96
CA THR A 187 17.24 16.79 15.98
C THR A 187 17.45 16.11 14.61
N SER A 188 17.71 14.80 14.60
CA SER A 188 17.84 13.98 13.40
C SER A 188 16.92 12.77 13.54
N PRO A 189 15.71 12.83 12.97
CA PRO A 189 14.78 11.70 13.00
C PRO A 189 15.36 10.45 12.34
N LEU A 190 15.02 9.29 12.88
CA LEU A 190 15.38 7.99 12.31
C LEU A 190 14.32 7.56 11.27
N PRO A 191 14.73 6.97 10.15
CA PRO A 191 13.79 6.44 9.16
C PRO A 191 13.04 5.23 9.72
N SER A 192 11.80 5.05 9.28
CA SER A 192 11.16 3.74 9.40
C SER A 192 11.73 2.77 8.36
N ILE A 193 11.78 1.50 8.73
CA ILE A 193 12.31 0.42 7.89
C ILE A 193 11.16 -0.51 7.52
N LEU A 194 10.96 -0.73 6.23
CA LEU A 194 10.06 -1.75 5.71
C LEU A 194 10.85 -2.93 5.16
N VAL A 195 10.49 -4.14 5.56
CA VAL A 195 11.05 -5.37 5.00
C VAL A 195 9.94 -6.11 4.26
N VAL A 196 10.05 -6.22 2.94
CA VAL A 196 9.10 -6.95 2.09
C VAL A 196 9.67 -8.33 1.77
N LEU A 197 8.96 -9.38 2.16
CA LEU A 197 9.34 -10.77 1.91
C LEU A 197 8.31 -11.40 0.95
N ASN A 198 8.65 -11.47 -0.33
CA ASN A 198 7.83 -12.12 -1.35
C ASN A 198 8.16 -13.60 -1.46
N ASN A 199 7.13 -14.45 -1.47
CA ASN A 199 7.23 -15.91 -1.35
C ASN A 199 7.95 -16.33 -0.05
N PHE A 200 7.36 -15.92 1.06
CA PHE A 200 7.90 -16.15 2.41
C PHE A 200 8.13 -17.65 2.70
N SER A 201 7.20 -18.52 2.28
CA SER A 201 7.37 -19.98 2.45
C SER A 201 8.64 -20.47 1.75
N GLY A 202 8.89 -20.01 0.51
CA GLY A 202 10.11 -20.35 -0.23
C GLY A 202 11.39 -19.82 0.43
N LEU A 203 11.32 -18.68 1.13
CA LEU A 203 12.43 -18.17 1.92
C LEU A 203 12.78 -19.15 3.06
N LEU A 204 11.79 -19.59 3.84
CA LEU A 204 12.04 -20.52 4.96
C LEU A 204 12.49 -21.91 4.52
N GLU A 205 12.05 -22.39 3.35
CA GLU A 205 12.57 -23.62 2.77
C GLU A 205 14.07 -23.54 2.44
N LEU A 206 14.52 -22.39 1.95
CA LEU A 206 15.93 -22.18 1.57
C LEU A 206 16.82 -21.78 2.76
N LEU A 207 16.28 -21.04 3.72
CA LEU A 207 17.00 -20.48 4.85
C LEU A 207 16.19 -20.67 6.15
N PRO A 208 15.98 -21.90 6.63
CA PRO A 208 15.21 -22.14 7.85
C PRO A 208 15.83 -21.47 9.09
N GLN A 209 17.13 -21.24 9.09
CA GLN A 209 17.83 -20.61 10.22
C GLN A 209 17.46 -19.14 10.45
N VAL A 210 16.81 -18.45 9.50
CA VAL A 210 16.38 -17.04 9.69
C VAL A 210 15.03 -16.92 10.40
N GLU A 211 14.32 -18.02 10.62
CA GLU A 211 12.98 -18.03 11.20
C GLU A 211 12.93 -17.43 12.60
N ASP A 212 13.85 -17.81 13.47
CA ASP A 212 13.91 -17.30 14.86
C ASP A 212 14.22 -15.79 14.89
N ASP A 213 15.18 -15.35 14.07
CA ASP A 213 15.52 -13.93 13.95
C ASP A 213 14.34 -13.13 13.42
N LEU A 214 13.67 -13.62 12.37
CA LEU A 214 12.48 -12.98 11.82
C LEU A 214 11.36 -12.91 12.85
N ALA A 215 11.05 -14.00 13.55
CA ALA A 215 10.01 -14.03 14.57
C ALA A 215 10.30 -13.03 15.70
N SER A 216 11.56 -12.88 16.10
CA SER A 216 11.99 -11.90 17.08
C SER A 216 11.82 -10.47 16.57
N LEU A 217 12.27 -10.20 15.35
CA LEU A 217 12.16 -8.89 14.70
C LEU A 217 10.70 -8.48 14.51
N MET A 218 9.82 -9.39 14.12
CA MET A 218 8.39 -9.11 13.96
C MET A 218 7.69 -8.81 15.28
N ARG A 219 8.10 -9.42 16.39
CA ARG A 219 7.53 -9.14 17.72
C ARG A 219 7.93 -7.79 18.27
N GLU A 220 9.18 -7.41 18.09
CA GLU A 220 9.74 -6.23 18.76
C GLU A 220 10.01 -5.05 17.81
N GLY A 221 10.23 -5.33 16.53
CA GLY A 221 10.72 -4.34 15.55
C GLY A 221 9.81 -3.14 15.36
N ALA A 222 8.48 -3.34 15.40
CA ALA A 222 7.51 -2.27 15.18
C ALA A 222 7.71 -1.10 16.15
N ARG A 223 8.04 -1.39 17.41
CA ARG A 223 8.36 -0.37 18.42
C ARG A 223 9.55 0.51 18.01
N TYR A 224 10.49 -0.08 17.29
CA TYR A 224 11.70 0.59 16.80
C TYR A 224 11.57 1.08 15.36
N GLY A 225 10.33 1.09 14.79
CA GLY A 225 10.05 1.53 13.44
C GLY A 225 10.47 0.56 12.35
N MET A 226 10.52 -0.73 12.66
CA MET A 226 10.79 -1.79 11.69
C MET A 226 9.51 -2.60 11.47
N HIS A 227 9.08 -2.67 10.21
CA HIS A 227 7.81 -3.27 9.81
C HIS A 227 8.03 -4.31 8.74
N PHE A 228 7.22 -5.37 8.74
CA PHE A 228 7.31 -6.46 7.78
C PHE A 228 6.03 -6.59 6.97
N LEU A 229 6.19 -6.80 5.67
CA LEU A 229 5.16 -7.21 4.76
C LEU A 229 5.52 -8.59 4.20
N LEU A 230 4.81 -9.62 4.64
CA LEU A 230 5.01 -10.99 4.20
C LEU A 230 3.99 -11.35 3.14
N ILE A 231 4.44 -11.97 2.06
CA ILE A 231 3.57 -12.48 0.99
C ILE A 231 3.81 -13.98 0.85
N THR A 232 2.76 -14.76 1.00
CA THR A 232 2.83 -16.22 0.94
C THR A 232 1.56 -16.82 0.35
N SER A 233 1.69 -17.94 -0.35
CA SER A 233 0.56 -18.70 -0.89
C SER A 233 0.08 -19.82 0.03
N SER A 234 0.83 -20.11 1.09
CA SER A 234 0.48 -21.19 2.04
C SER A 234 0.63 -20.67 3.46
N PRO A 235 -0.34 -20.95 4.36
CA PRO A 235 -0.11 -20.76 5.78
C PRO A 235 0.99 -21.74 6.20
N THR A 236 2.13 -21.21 6.65
CA THR A 236 3.15 -22.01 7.33
C THR A 236 2.59 -22.43 8.68
N ASN A 237 2.54 -23.74 8.92
CA ASN A 237 2.17 -24.29 10.22
C ASN A 237 3.32 -24.12 11.21
#